data_1bf96be134998f0214265d557232ea5b
#
_entry.id   1bf96be134998f0214265d557232ea5b
#
_cell.length_a   1.000
_cell.length_b   1.000
_cell.length_c   1.000
_cell.angle_alpha   90.00
_cell.angle_beta   90.00
_cell.angle_gamma   90.00
#
_symmetry.space_group_name_H-M   'P 1'
#
loop_
_entity.id
_entity.type
_entity.pdbx_description
1 polymer ?
#
loop_
_entity_poly.entity_id
_entity_poly.type
_entity_poly.pdbx_seq_one_letter_code
_entity_poly.pdbx_strand_id
1 'polypeptide(L)'
;MGKDPIRIGLISDTHGLLREQALRSLRGSELIVHAGDVGERKILEELRELAPVVAVRGNVDTADWARTLPLTAVADAGRVQIYVLHDVNALDLDPVAAGLQIVVSGHSHKFGRSERSGVLYINPGSAGPRRFQLPITVARLDLGKTPWGVEFVDLEKLK
;
A
#
# COMPACT_ATOMS: atom_id res chain seq x y z
N MET A 1 4.82 -24.17 8.76
CA MET A 1 5.82 -23.19 8.31
C MET A 1 5.44 -22.68 6.95
N GLY A 2 5.00 -21.46 6.88
CA GLY A 2 4.67 -20.84 5.60
C GLY A 2 5.92 -20.27 4.94
N LYS A 3 5.84 -20.09 3.63
CA LYS A 3 6.84 -19.30 2.92
C LYS A 3 6.64 -17.84 3.24
N ASP A 4 7.72 -17.05 3.22
CA ASP A 4 7.60 -15.60 3.29
C ASP A 4 6.79 -15.10 2.11
N PRO A 5 5.92 -14.09 2.31
CA PRO A 5 5.17 -13.53 1.19
C PRO A 5 6.12 -12.87 0.19
N ILE A 6 5.90 -13.16 -1.09
CA ILE A 6 6.69 -12.56 -2.19
C ILE A 6 5.84 -11.67 -3.08
N ARG A 7 4.53 -11.91 -3.17
CA ARG A 7 3.62 -11.07 -3.95
C ARG A 7 2.83 -10.19 -3.01
N ILE A 8 3.12 -8.89 -3.04
CA ILE A 8 2.54 -7.92 -2.12
C ILE A 8 1.67 -6.96 -2.94
N GLY A 9 0.40 -6.86 -2.56
CA GLY A 9 -0.50 -5.86 -3.14
C GLY A 9 -0.38 -4.55 -2.38
N LEU A 10 -0.29 -3.43 -3.11
CA LEU A 10 -0.18 -2.10 -2.52
C LEU A 10 -1.35 -1.25 -3.01
N ILE A 11 -2.08 -0.66 -2.07
CA ILE A 11 -3.24 0.17 -2.37
C ILE A 11 -3.28 1.34 -1.39
N SER A 12 -3.83 2.48 -1.80
CA SER A 12 -3.96 3.65 -0.95
C SER A 12 -5.10 4.55 -1.41
N ASP A 13 -5.55 5.41 -0.48
CA ASP A 13 -6.44 6.53 -0.80
C ASP A 13 -7.74 6.06 -1.47
N THR A 14 -8.34 5.02 -0.93
CA THR A 14 -9.61 4.48 -1.42
C THR A 14 -10.78 5.41 -1.12
N HIS A 15 -10.70 6.19 -0.03
CA HIS A 15 -11.73 7.17 0.34
C HIS A 15 -13.15 6.58 0.27
N GLY A 16 -13.32 5.35 0.77
CA GLY A 16 -14.62 4.68 0.81
C GLY A 16 -15.05 3.99 -0.48
N LEU A 17 -14.21 4.01 -1.52
CA LEU A 17 -14.52 3.37 -2.80
C LEU A 17 -13.49 2.28 -3.12
N LEU A 18 -13.95 1.02 -3.11
CA LEU A 18 -13.13 -0.11 -3.53
C LEU A 18 -13.67 -0.66 -4.84
N ARG A 19 -12.95 -0.37 -5.92
CA ARG A 19 -13.37 -0.78 -7.26
C ARG A 19 -13.12 -2.27 -7.47
N GLU A 20 -13.99 -2.91 -8.24
CA GLU A 20 -13.80 -4.31 -8.62
C GLU A 20 -12.48 -4.52 -9.33
N GLN A 21 -12.06 -3.57 -10.17
CA GLN A 21 -10.77 -3.63 -10.86
C GLN A 21 -9.60 -3.68 -9.88
N ALA A 22 -9.70 -2.96 -8.76
CA ALA A 22 -8.68 -3.03 -7.72
C ALA A 22 -8.60 -4.43 -7.11
N LEU A 23 -9.76 -5.01 -6.77
CA LEU A 23 -9.81 -6.36 -6.22
C LEU A 23 -9.23 -7.38 -7.21
N ARG A 24 -9.57 -7.27 -8.49
CA ARG A 24 -9.02 -8.18 -9.51
C ARG A 24 -7.52 -8.05 -9.65
N SER A 25 -7.00 -6.83 -9.59
CA SER A 25 -5.56 -6.58 -9.72
C SER A 25 -4.77 -7.09 -8.52
N LEU A 26 -5.41 -7.14 -7.34
CA LEU A 26 -4.76 -7.59 -6.11
C LEU A 26 -4.93 -9.08 -5.83
N ARG A 27 -5.69 -9.80 -6.64
CA ARG A 27 -5.81 -11.26 -6.50
C ARG A 27 -4.45 -11.92 -6.67
N GLY A 28 -4.20 -12.93 -5.85
CA GLY A 28 -2.91 -13.61 -5.84
C GLY A 28 -1.87 -12.96 -4.93
N SER A 29 -2.19 -11.80 -4.34
CA SER A 29 -1.36 -11.21 -3.31
C SER A 29 -1.33 -12.13 -2.08
N GLU A 30 -0.16 -12.23 -1.48
CA GLU A 30 0.04 -13.00 -0.24
C GLU A 30 -0.01 -12.10 0.98
N LEU A 31 0.11 -10.81 0.77
CA LEU A 31 -0.02 -9.76 1.76
C LEU A 31 -0.49 -8.50 1.03
N ILE A 32 -1.39 -7.73 1.64
CA ILE A 32 -1.84 -6.46 1.09
C ILE A 32 -1.51 -5.35 2.08
N VAL A 33 -0.97 -4.24 1.56
CA VAL A 33 -0.64 -3.05 2.33
C VAL A 33 -1.55 -1.92 1.87
N HIS A 34 -2.26 -1.30 2.82
CA HIS A 34 -3.07 -0.10 2.57
C HIS A 34 -2.43 1.09 3.28
N ALA A 35 -2.05 2.10 2.52
CA ALA A 35 -1.27 3.23 3.03
C ALA A 35 -2.13 4.41 3.54
N GLY A 36 -3.40 4.15 3.88
CA GLY A 36 -4.24 5.14 4.56
C GLY A 36 -5.24 5.86 3.67
N ASP A 37 -6.07 6.69 4.28
CA ASP A 37 -7.25 7.31 3.68
C ASP A 37 -8.18 6.23 3.14
N VAL A 38 -8.50 5.29 4.03
CA VAL A 38 -9.33 4.13 3.72
C VAL A 38 -10.77 4.56 3.46
N GLY A 39 -11.32 5.36 4.36
CA GLY A 39 -12.66 5.92 4.25
C GLY A 39 -13.75 5.13 4.94
N GLU A 40 -13.76 3.82 4.79
CA GLU A 40 -14.75 2.92 5.42
C GLU A 40 -14.10 1.59 5.82
N ARG A 41 -14.52 1.06 6.96
CA ARG A 41 -13.99 -0.21 7.48
C ARG A 41 -14.20 -1.38 6.52
N LYS A 42 -15.31 -1.39 5.79
CA LYS A 42 -15.61 -2.49 4.87
C LYS A 42 -14.56 -2.66 3.77
N ILE A 43 -13.85 -1.59 3.42
CA ILE A 43 -12.74 -1.66 2.45
C ILE A 43 -11.71 -2.68 2.92
N LEU A 44 -11.30 -2.57 4.19
CA LEU A 44 -10.31 -3.50 4.76
C LEU A 44 -10.87 -4.91 4.88
N GLU A 45 -12.16 -5.04 5.22
CA GLU A 45 -12.81 -6.34 5.33
C GLU A 45 -12.82 -7.06 3.97
N GLU A 46 -13.14 -6.35 2.90
CA GLU A 46 -13.12 -6.91 1.55
C GLU A 46 -11.69 -7.27 1.10
N LEU A 47 -10.71 -6.44 1.40
CA LEU A 47 -9.32 -6.75 1.08
C LEU A 47 -8.82 -7.98 1.85
N ARG A 48 -9.27 -8.17 3.09
CA ARG A 48 -8.89 -9.33 3.92
C ARG A 48 -9.43 -10.65 3.35
N GLU A 49 -10.44 -10.60 2.51
CA GLU A 49 -10.90 -11.81 1.82
C GLU A 49 -9.88 -12.31 0.81
N LEU A 50 -8.99 -11.43 0.32
CA LEU A 50 -7.94 -11.80 -0.64
C LEU A 50 -6.65 -12.26 0.06
N ALA A 51 -6.25 -11.58 1.12
CA ALA A 51 -4.98 -11.83 1.82
C ALA A 51 -4.96 -11.07 3.15
N PRO A 52 -4.01 -11.38 4.06
CA PRO A 52 -3.80 -10.54 5.24
C PRO A 52 -3.51 -9.10 4.84
N VAL A 53 -4.02 -8.16 5.62
CA VAL A 53 -3.90 -6.72 5.33
C VAL A 53 -3.17 -6.01 6.47
N VAL A 54 -2.15 -5.23 6.13
CA VAL A 54 -1.52 -4.27 7.02
C VAL A 54 -1.96 -2.88 6.55
N ALA A 55 -2.61 -2.13 7.42
CA ALA A 55 -3.16 -0.82 7.07
C ALA A 55 -2.76 0.23 8.09
N VAL A 56 -2.59 1.46 7.62
CA VAL A 56 -2.36 2.61 8.48
C VAL A 56 -3.49 3.63 8.33
N ARG A 57 -3.58 4.55 9.29
CA ARG A 57 -4.57 5.60 9.30
C ARG A 57 -4.08 6.80 8.51
N GLY A 58 -4.91 7.26 7.56
CA GLY A 58 -4.65 8.49 6.82
C GLY A 58 -5.32 9.69 7.49
N ASN A 59 -5.10 10.88 6.93
CA ASN A 59 -5.59 12.13 7.52
C ASN A 59 -7.11 12.27 7.48
N VAL A 60 -7.82 11.56 6.59
CA VAL A 60 -9.28 11.60 6.53
C VAL A 60 -9.95 10.50 7.35
N ASP A 61 -9.17 9.58 7.91
CA ASP A 61 -9.68 8.45 8.69
C ASP A 61 -9.96 8.88 10.13
N THR A 62 -11.03 9.65 10.33
CA THR A 62 -11.37 10.25 11.62
C THR A 62 -12.51 9.55 12.36
N ALA A 63 -13.19 8.59 11.72
CA ALA A 63 -14.27 7.85 12.34
C ALA A 63 -13.77 6.90 13.44
N ASP A 64 -14.66 6.50 14.35
CA ASP A 64 -14.28 5.67 15.51
C ASP A 64 -13.59 4.37 15.11
N TRP A 65 -14.07 3.69 14.07
CA TRP A 65 -13.47 2.43 13.61
C TRP A 65 -11.98 2.60 13.22
N ALA A 66 -11.62 3.79 12.72
CA ALA A 66 -10.26 4.05 12.25
C ALA A 66 -9.28 4.30 13.40
N ARG A 67 -9.76 4.51 14.61
CA ARG A 67 -8.89 4.72 15.79
C ARG A 67 -8.04 3.49 16.09
N THR A 68 -8.48 2.31 15.65
CA THR A 68 -7.72 1.07 15.82
C THR A 68 -6.57 0.94 14.83
N LEU A 69 -6.55 1.77 13.77
CA LEU A 69 -5.47 1.75 12.81
C LEU A 69 -4.30 2.58 13.33
N PRO A 70 -3.08 2.03 13.28
CA PRO A 70 -1.89 2.81 13.67
C PRO A 70 -1.59 3.88 12.62
N LEU A 71 -0.83 4.90 13.03
CA LEU A 71 -0.33 5.92 12.09
C LEU A 71 0.80 5.38 11.24
N THR A 72 1.57 4.45 11.78
CA THR A 72 2.66 3.78 11.07
C THR A 72 2.62 2.30 11.41
N ALA A 73 3.13 1.48 10.51
CA ALA A 73 3.20 0.04 10.72
C ALA A 73 4.39 -0.54 9.98
N VAL A 74 4.83 -1.71 10.41
CA VAL A 74 5.81 -2.50 9.67
C VAL A 74 5.08 -3.74 9.16
N ALA A 75 5.07 -3.90 7.85
CA ALA A 75 4.57 -5.11 7.22
C ALA A 75 5.74 -6.09 7.06
N ASP A 76 5.62 -7.23 7.71
CA ASP A 76 6.67 -8.25 7.73
C ASP A 76 6.51 -9.16 6.52
N ALA A 77 7.45 -9.10 5.59
CA ALA A 77 7.53 -9.99 4.44
C ALA A 77 8.77 -10.89 4.55
N GLY A 78 9.01 -11.43 5.75
CA GLY A 78 10.13 -12.29 6.02
C GLY A 78 11.43 -11.51 6.15
N ARG A 79 12.33 -11.67 5.17
CA ARG A 79 13.60 -10.93 5.16
C ARG A 79 13.43 -9.47 4.77
N VAL A 80 12.28 -9.11 4.21
CA VAL A 80 12.00 -7.74 3.78
C VAL A 80 11.01 -7.12 4.76
N GLN A 81 11.37 -5.98 5.30
CA GLN A 81 10.52 -5.23 6.23
C GLN A 81 10.05 -3.97 5.51
N ILE A 82 8.74 -3.80 5.45
CA ILE A 82 8.08 -2.71 4.73
C ILE A 82 7.52 -1.73 5.75
N TYR A 83 8.03 -0.51 5.78
CA TYR A 83 7.48 0.54 6.62
C TYR A 83 6.33 1.22 5.90
N VAL A 84 5.21 1.37 6.58
CA VAL A 84 3.99 1.93 6.00
C VAL A 84 3.59 3.18 6.77
N LEU A 85 3.39 4.28 6.08
CA LEU A 85 2.82 5.51 6.62
C LEU A 85 2.03 6.20 5.52
N HIS A 86 1.08 7.05 5.91
CA HIS A 86 0.22 7.70 4.91
C HIS A 86 0.98 8.77 4.11
N ASP A 87 1.70 9.65 4.78
CA ASP A 87 2.42 10.76 4.15
C ASP A 87 3.93 10.60 4.38
N VAL A 88 4.68 10.42 3.30
CA VAL A 88 6.12 10.20 3.37
C VAL A 88 6.87 11.41 3.96
N ASN A 89 6.28 12.60 3.85
CA ASN A 89 6.87 13.81 4.43
C ASN A 89 6.83 13.79 5.97
N ALA A 90 6.02 12.92 6.56
CA ALA A 90 5.96 12.72 8.01
C ALA A 90 6.94 11.65 8.51
N LEU A 91 7.76 11.08 7.63
CA LEU A 91 8.76 10.08 8.00
C LEU A 91 9.76 10.70 8.97
N ASP A 92 9.84 10.13 10.18
CA ASP A 92 10.65 10.69 11.27
C ASP A 92 11.73 9.72 11.77
N LEU A 93 12.04 8.70 10.97
CA LEU A 93 13.09 7.75 11.29
C LEU A 93 14.00 7.54 10.08
N ASP A 94 15.18 6.96 10.31
CA ASP A 94 16.09 6.56 9.25
C ASP A 94 15.79 5.10 8.92
N PRO A 95 15.23 4.81 7.72
CA PRO A 95 14.89 3.45 7.36
C PRO A 95 16.08 2.49 7.36
N VAL A 96 17.25 2.96 6.95
CA VAL A 96 18.46 2.11 6.93
C VAL A 96 18.81 1.69 8.36
N ALA A 97 18.87 2.65 9.27
CA ALA A 97 19.20 2.38 10.67
C ALA A 97 18.14 1.49 11.34
N ALA A 98 16.89 1.61 10.91
CA ALA A 98 15.78 0.84 11.47
C ALA A 98 15.66 -0.57 10.85
N GLY A 99 16.50 -0.91 9.87
CA GLY A 99 16.46 -2.24 9.22
C GLY A 99 15.31 -2.41 8.26
N LEU A 100 14.84 -1.31 7.66
CA LEU A 100 13.72 -1.31 6.70
C LEU A 100 14.25 -1.25 5.28
N GLN A 101 13.69 -2.07 4.39
CA GLN A 101 14.14 -2.13 3.00
C GLN A 101 13.20 -1.38 2.06
N ILE A 102 11.94 -1.22 2.45
CA ILE A 102 10.92 -0.59 1.62
C ILE A 102 10.08 0.35 2.48
N VAL A 103 9.72 1.52 1.92
CA VAL A 103 8.77 2.46 2.51
C VAL A 103 7.60 2.63 1.55
N VAL A 104 6.38 2.40 2.03
CA VAL A 104 5.15 2.56 1.25
C VAL A 104 4.34 3.71 1.84
N SER A 105 3.91 4.63 0.99
CA SER A 105 3.09 5.78 1.39
C SER A 105 2.06 6.09 0.31
N GLY A 106 1.10 6.94 0.65
CA GLY A 106 0.07 7.43 -0.27
C GLY A 106 0.01 8.95 -0.23
N HIS A 107 -1.16 9.50 0.08
CA HIS A 107 -1.45 10.92 0.31
C HIS A 107 -1.39 11.80 -0.94
N SER A 108 -0.33 11.77 -1.73
CA SER A 108 -0.18 12.62 -2.91
C SER A 108 -1.05 12.18 -4.09
N HIS A 109 -1.57 10.94 -4.06
CA HIS A 109 -2.31 10.30 -5.15
C HIS A 109 -1.45 10.07 -6.41
N LYS A 110 -0.14 10.29 -6.34
CA LYS A 110 0.77 10.12 -7.47
C LYS A 110 1.55 8.82 -7.32
N PHE A 111 1.32 7.89 -8.24
CA PHE A 111 2.07 6.64 -8.22
C PHE A 111 3.53 6.87 -8.60
N GLY A 112 4.41 6.07 -8.06
CA GLY A 112 5.82 6.14 -8.42
C GLY A 112 6.70 5.35 -7.48
N ARG A 113 7.97 5.22 -7.89
CA ARG A 113 8.99 4.57 -7.08
C ARG A 113 10.27 5.38 -7.15
N SER A 114 11.03 5.33 -6.07
CA SER A 114 12.38 5.93 -6.02
C SER A 114 13.24 5.15 -5.04
N GLU A 115 14.54 5.30 -5.14
CA GLU A 115 15.48 4.71 -4.19
C GLU A 115 16.31 5.79 -3.53
N ARG A 116 16.50 5.64 -2.21
CA ARG A 116 17.37 6.50 -1.41
C ARG A 116 18.17 5.63 -0.45
N SER A 117 19.48 5.70 -0.54
CA SER A 117 20.37 4.93 0.35
C SER A 117 20.04 3.43 0.38
N GLY A 118 19.65 2.88 -0.76
CA GLY A 118 19.31 1.47 -0.90
C GLY A 118 17.90 1.10 -0.44
N VAL A 119 17.11 2.06 0.02
CA VAL A 119 15.71 1.84 0.43
C VAL A 119 14.79 2.19 -0.72
N LEU A 120 13.86 1.29 -1.04
CA LEU A 120 12.87 1.49 -2.11
C LEU A 120 11.64 2.19 -1.54
N TYR A 121 11.31 3.35 -2.09
CA TYR A 121 10.12 4.12 -1.74
C TYR A 121 9.06 3.93 -2.83
N ILE A 122 7.86 3.52 -2.44
CA ILE A 122 6.76 3.24 -3.37
C ILE A 122 5.51 3.98 -2.92
N ASN A 123 4.87 4.66 -3.87
CA ASN A 123 3.50 5.17 -3.70
C ASN A 123 2.65 4.46 -4.75
N PRO A 124 1.63 3.68 -4.35
CA PRO A 124 0.80 2.95 -5.32
C PRO A 124 -0.16 3.85 -6.09
N GLY A 125 -0.22 5.13 -5.76
CA GLY A 125 -1.21 6.03 -6.30
C GLY A 125 -2.53 5.93 -5.55
N SER A 126 -3.57 6.58 -6.05
CA SER A 126 -4.91 6.52 -5.46
C SER A 126 -5.78 5.51 -6.19
N ALA A 127 -6.42 4.63 -5.44
CA ALA A 127 -7.37 3.66 -6.00
C ALA A 127 -8.83 4.10 -5.86
N GLY A 128 -9.07 5.23 -5.20
CA GLY A 128 -10.40 5.75 -4.94
C GLY A 128 -10.89 6.73 -6.00
N PRO A 129 -11.72 7.70 -5.59
CA PRO A 129 -12.22 8.72 -6.52
C PRO A 129 -11.09 9.50 -7.16
N ARG A 130 -11.25 9.79 -8.45
CA ARG A 130 -10.23 10.55 -9.19
C ARG A 130 -10.08 11.95 -8.60
N ARG A 131 -8.84 12.40 -8.45
CA ARG A 131 -8.49 13.78 -8.12
C ARG A 131 -7.67 14.38 -9.26
N PHE A 132 -8.03 15.58 -9.67
CA PHE A 132 -7.38 16.25 -10.80
C PHE A 132 -7.44 15.33 -12.03
N GLN A 133 -6.32 15.16 -12.71
CA GLN A 133 -6.20 14.27 -13.87
C GLN A 133 -5.28 13.07 -13.56
N LEU A 134 -5.08 12.77 -12.29
CA LEU A 134 -4.22 11.67 -11.90
C LEU A 134 -4.88 10.33 -12.23
N PRO A 135 -4.12 9.33 -12.66
CA PRO A 135 -4.67 8.01 -12.92
C PRO A 135 -5.12 7.32 -11.63
N ILE A 136 -6.01 6.36 -11.77
CA ILE A 136 -6.49 5.55 -10.65
C ILE A 136 -5.70 4.25 -10.68
N THR A 137 -4.90 3.99 -9.63
CA THR A 137 -3.91 2.91 -9.67
C THR A 137 -3.84 2.11 -8.39
N VAL A 138 -3.33 0.90 -8.52
CA VAL A 138 -2.78 0.08 -7.44
C VAL A 138 -1.38 -0.36 -7.88
N ALA A 139 -0.62 -0.96 -6.99
CA ALA A 139 0.69 -1.50 -7.34
C ALA A 139 0.81 -2.96 -6.91
N ARG A 140 1.62 -3.71 -7.64
CA ARG A 140 1.98 -5.08 -7.29
C ARG A 140 3.49 -5.15 -7.14
N LEU A 141 3.94 -5.59 -5.98
CA LEU A 141 5.33 -5.72 -5.63
C LEU A 141 5.70 -7.20 -5.65
N ASP A 142 6.73 -7.55 -6.39
CA ASP A 142 7.22 -8.92 -6.49
C ASP A 142 8.61 -9.02 -5.87
N LEU A 143 8.68 -9.60 -4.69
CA LEU A 143 9.92 -9.81 -3.95
C LEU A 143 10.66 -11.07 -4.41
N GLY A 144 10.06 -11.89 -5.27
CA GLY A 144 10.68 -13.07 -5.83
C GLY A 144 11.61 -12.78 -7.02
N LYS A 145 11.63 -11.54 -7.47
CA LYS A 145 12.51 -11.09 -8.56
C LYS A 145 13.72 -10.35 -8.01
N THR A 146 14.81 -10.34 -8.75
CA THR A 146 16.03 -9.59 -8.42
C THR A 146 16.46 -8.76 -9.62
N PRO A 147 16.41 -7.42 -9.56
CA PRO A 147 15.84 -6.60 -8.46
C PRO A 147 14.33 -6.80 -8.34
N TRP A 148 13.77 -6.37 -7.20
CA TRP A 148 12.34 -6.51 -6.95
C TRP A 148 11.52 -5.84 -8.04
N GLY A 149 10.43 -6.48 -8.47
CA GLY A 149 9.53 -5.94 -9.46
C GLY A 149 8.44 -5.09 -8.82
N VAL A 150 8.19 -3.92 -9.43
CA VAL A 150 7.04 -3.09 -9.05
C VAL A 150 6.24 -2.80 -10.30
N GLU A 151 4.97 -3.19 -10.29
CA GLU A 151 4.07 -2.94 -11.41
C GLU A 151 2.96 -2.00 -10.92
N PHE A 152 2.78 -0.88 -11.62
CA PHE A 152 1.65 0.02 -11.38
C PHE A 152 0.55 -0.34 -12.36
N VAL A 153 -0.65 -0.58 -11.83
CA VAL A 153 -1.80 -1.01 -12.63
C VAL A 153 -2.78 0.14 -12.74
N ASP A 154 -3.01 0.63 -13.94
CA ASP A 154 -4.03 1.66 -14.21
C ASP A 154 -5.38 0.95 -14.27
N LEU A 155 -6.23 1.21 -13.26
CA LEU A 155 -7.49 0.48 -13.10
C LEU A 155 -8.49 0.78 -14.21
N GLU A 156 -8.40 1.95 -14.82
CA GLU A 156 -9.30 2.33 -15.90
C GLU A 156 -8.95 1.64 -17.23
N LYS A 157 -7.74 1.14 -17.36
CA LYS A 157 -7.31 0.40 -18.57
C LYS A 157 -7.59 -1.08 -18.47
N LEU A 158 -8.07 -1.57 -17.33
CA LEU A 158 -8.49 -2.96 -17.19
C LEU A 158 -9.87 -3.16 -17.80
N LYS A 159 -10.02 -4.25 -18.55
CA LYS A 159 -11.28 -4.63 -19.15
C LYS A 159 -12.04 -5.63 -18.31
#